data_2e2b40063f958a668fb6102c046079db
#
_entry.id   2e2b40063f958a668fb6102c046079db
#
_cell.length_a   1.000
_cell.length_b   1.000
_cell.length_c   1.000
_cell.angle_alpha   90.00
_cell.angle_beta   90.00
_cell.angle_gamma   90.00
#
_symmetry.space_group_name_H-M   'P 1'
#
loop_
_entity.id
_entity.type
_entity.pdbx_description
1 polymer ?
#
loop_
_entity_poly.entity_id
_entity_poly.type
_entity_poly.pdbx_seq_one_letter_code
_entity_poly.pdbx_strand_id
1 'polypeptide(L)'
;SACVPGSSTEFYVNKAGVHFSQIKASDLVLVTKKNIKDLKNKPEIVDPTAINIHGTIHEKVPHAKCIFHAHSKYATALSTLKDPTLKPIDQNTMIFYNRVSIFNEFGGLGFEEESIKMANALGNKQHMLLSNHGIITTGETVAEGFNALYYFEKAAETYLTALSTNKELNIVSHEVAEKTAEETANYPIDLAKLHLDQIKLILDKEEPEYKN
;
A
#
# COMPACT_ATOMS: atom_id res chain seq x y z
N SER A 1 -6.18 -5.88 -0.71
CA SER A 1 -7.66 -5.93 -0.66
C SER A 1 -8.29 -4.78 -1.43
N ALA A 2 -9.55 -4.96 -1.86
CA ALA A 2 -10.33 -3.94 -2.54
C ALA A 2 -11.79 -4.00 -2.11
N CYS A 3 -12.37 -2.86 -1.75
CA CYS A 3 -13.78 -2.77 -1.39
C CYS A 3 -14.71 -3.17 -2.55
N VAL A 4 -15.83 -3.79 -2.21
CA VAL A 4 -16.94 -3.92 -3.13
C VAL A 4 -17.47 -2.50 -3.44
N PRO A 5 -17.75 -2.18 -4.70
CA PRO A 5 -18.28 -0.85 -5.05
C PRO A 5 -19.51 -0.46 -4.20
N GLY A 6 -19.44 0.74 -3.60
CA GLY A 6 -20.48 1.24 -2.69
C GLY A 6 -20.41 0.73 -1.25
N SER A 7 -19.46 -0.13 -0.90
CA SER A 7 -19.26 -0.62 0.47
C SER A 7 -17.96 -0.10 1.07
N SER A 8 -17.93 0.02 2.41
CA SER A 8 -16.71 0.24 3.20
C SER A 8 -16.43 -0.92 4.17
N THR A 9 -17.27 -1.95 4.17
CA THR A 9 -17.19 -3.08 5.11
C THR A 9 -17.21 -4.44 4.41
N GLU A 10 -17.39 -4.44 3.10
CA GLU A 10 -17.29 -5.64 2.26
C GLU A 10 -16.15 -5.45 1.27
N PHE A 11 -15.21 -6.38 1.26
CA PHE A 11 -14.01 -6.27 0.44
C PHE A 11 -13.50 -7.65 0.03
N TYR A 12 -12.82 -7.68 -1.10
CA TYR A 12 -12.06 -8.85 -1.53
C TYR A 12 -10.64 -8.80 -0.98
N VAL A 13 -10.14 -9.96 -0.58
CA VAL A 13 -8.74 -10.16 -0.15
C VAL A 13 -8.23 -11.47 -0.74
N ASN A 14 -6.93 -11.56 -0.97
CA ASN A 14 -6.32 -12.79 -1.46
C ASN A 14 -6.39 -13.91 -0.42
N LYS A 15 -6.51 -15.16 -0.92
CA LYS A 15 -6.47 -16.37 -0.11
C LYS A 15 -5.12 -16.52 0.58
N ALA A 16 -5.13 -17.02 1.83
CA ALA A 16 -3.92 -17.33 2.57
C ALA A 16 -3.18 -18.55 1.97
N GLY A 17 -1.85 -18.57 2.16
CA GLY A 17 -1.01 -19.72 1.82
C GLY A 17 -0.76 -19.92 0.31
N VAL A 18 -1.30 -19.06 -0.55
CA VAL A 18 -1.02 -19.07 -2.00
C VAL A 18 0.06 -18.03 -2.30
N HIS A 19 1.11 -18.44 -3.00
CA HIS A 19 2.16 -17.52 -3.42
C HIS A 19 1.58 -16.47 -4.38
N PHE A 20 1.97 -15.19 -4.23
CA PHE A 20 1.38 -14.09 -5.01
C PHE A 20 1.41 -14.29 -6.52
N SER A 21 2.48 -14.92 -7.06
CA SER A 21 2.55 -15.26 -8.49
C SER A 21 1.59 -16.37 -8.94
N GLN A 22 0.88 -17.02 -8.01
CA GLN A 22 -0.07 -18.10 -8.29
C GLN A 22 -1.51 -17.70 -8.00
N ILE A 23 -1.74 -16.48 -7.49
CA ILE A 23 -3.08 -15.97 -7.18
C ILE A 23 -3.88 -15.79 -8.48
N LYS A 24 -5.09 -16.32 -8.47
CA LYS A 24 -6.08 -16.18 -9.54
C LYS A 24 -7.29 -15.39 -9.05
N ALA A 25 -8.12 -14.93 -9.96
CA ALA A 25 -9.36 -14.23 -9.60
C ALA A 25 -10.28 -15.07 -8.70
N SER A 26 -10.33 -16.40 -8.92
CA SER A 26 -11.08 -17.34 -8.09
C SER A 26 -10.51 -17.56 -6.68
N ASP A 27 -9.27 -17.15 -6.42
CA ASP A 27 -8.65 -17.22 -5.08
C ASP A 27 -8.97 -15.98 -4.21
N LEU A 28 -9.72 -15.02 -4.75
CA LEU A 28 -10.13 -13.85 -4.00
C LEU A 28 -11.33 -14.21 -3.09
N VAL A 29 -11.18 -13.94 -1.81
CA VAL A 29 -12.21 -14.22 -0.79
C VAL A 29 -12.98 -12.95 -0.50
N LEU A 30 -14.30 -12.99 -0.62
CA LEU A 30 -15.18 -11.90 -0.21
C LEU A 30 -15.37 -11.91 1.30
N VAL A 31 -14.88 -10.89 1.97
CA VAL A 31 -15.13 -10.64 3.40
C VAL A 31 -16.34 -9.74 3.55
N THR A 32 -17.28 -10.14 4.40
CA THR A 32 -18.53 -9.43 4.69
C THR A 32 -18.81 -9.42 6.19
N LYS A 33 -19.73 -8.56 6.64
CA LYS A 33 -20.19 -8.56 8.05
C LYS A 33 -20.72 -9.92 8.51
N LYS A 34 -21.23 -10.75 7.58
CA LYS A 34 -21.82 -12.06 7.91
C LYS A 34 -20.78 -13.14 8.14
N ASN A 35 -19.67 -13.12 7.39
CA ASN A 35 -18.66 -14.18 7.43
C ASN A 35 -17.34 -13.79 8.12
N ILE A 36 -17.12 -12.53 8.45
CA ILE A 36 -15.85 -12.04 9.00
C ILE A 36 -15.44 -12.78 10.30
N LYS A 37 -16.39 -13.10 11.17
CA LYS A 37 -16.10 -13.88 12.40
C LYS A 37 -15.63 -15.29 12.11
N ASP A 38 -16.27 -15.94 11.14
CA ASP A 38 -15.89 -17.27 10.68
C ASP A 38 -14.53 -17.28 10.03
N LEU A 39 -14.27 -16.32 9.15
CA LEU A 39 -12.99 -16.18 8.44
C LEU A 39 -11.82 -15.92 9.39
N LYS A 40 -12.03 -15.09 10.43
CA LYS A 40 -11.00 -14.86 11.47
C LYS A 40 -10.57 -16.15 12.20
N ASN A 41 -11.44 -17.17 12.24
CA ASN A 41 -11.16 -18.47 12.85
C ASN A 41 -10.66 -19.52 11.83
N LYS A 42 -10.43 -19.14 10.57
CA LYS A 42 -9.98 -20.01 9.47
C LYS A 42 -8.74 -19.42 8.79
N PRO A 43 -7.59 -19.39 9.49
CA PRO A 43 -6.36 -18.76 8.97
C PRO A 43 -5.84 -19.43 7.69
N GLU A 44 -6.28 -20.65 7.39
CA GLU A 44 -6.00 -21.35 6.14
C GLU A 44 -6.75 -20.79 4.92
N ILE A 45 -7.82 -20.00 5.15
CA ILE A 45 -8.60 -19.36 4.08
C ILE A 45 -8.13 -17.94 3.87
N VAL A 46 -8.09 -17.12 4.93
CA VAL A 46 -7.64 -15.73 4.91
C VAL A 46 -6.79 -15.45 6.14
N ASP A 47 -5.69 -14.75 5.95
CA ASP A 47 -4.86 -14.32 7.08
C ASP A 47 -5.67 -13.40 8.01
N PRO A 48 -5.83 -13.76 9.30
CA PRO A 48 -6.56 -12.94 10.26
C PRO A 48 -5.98 -11.53 10.44
N THR A 49 -4.67 -11.35 10.24
CA THR A 49 -4.01 -10.03 10.30
C THR A 49 -4.49 -9.16 9.15
N ALA A 50 -4.61 -9.72 7.95
CA ALA A 50 -5.16 -9.00 6.79
C ALA A 50 -6.62 -8.59 7.02
N ILE A 51 -7.45 -9.47 7.60
CA ILE A 51 -8.84 -9.12 7.94
C ILE A 51 -8.88 -7.95 8.94
N ASN A 52 -8.02 -7.98 9.97
CA ASN A 52 -8.02 -6.95 11.00
C ASN A 52 -7.49 -5.61 10.45
N ILE A 53 -6.31 -5.60 9.84
CA ILE A 53 -5.68 -4.37 9.35
C ILE A 53 -6.50 -3.77 8.21
N HIS A 54 -6.74 -4.54 7.14
CA HIS A 54 -7.42 -4.01 5.96
C HIS A 54 -8.89 -3.70 6.27
N GLY A 55 -9.59 -4.57 6.99
CA GLY A 55 -10.99 -4.35 7.36
C GLY A 55 -11.18 -3.09 8.20
N THR A 56 -10.30 -2.86 9.18
CA THR A 56 -10.36 -1.67 10.03
C THR A 56 -10.04 -0.39 9.23
N ILE A 57 -9.04 -0.44 8.34
CA ILE A 57 -8.70 0.71 7.50
C ILE A 57 -9.84 1.01 6.51
N HIS A 58 -10.40 0.00 5.82
CA HIS A 58 -11.55 0.19 4.93
C HIS A 58 -12.75 0.83 5.63
N GLU A 59 -13.02 0.42 6.88
CA GLU A 59 -14.14 0.95 7.65
C GLU A 59 -13.93 2.39 8.12
N LYS A 60 -12.70 2.73 8.56
CA LYS A 60 -12.39 4.00 9.23
C LYS A 60 -11.81 5.07 8.33
N VAL A 61 -11.25 4.69 7.19
CA VAL A 61 -10.55 5.60 6.27
C VAL A 61 -11.29 5.62 4.92
N PRO A 62 -12.17 6.60 4.68
CA PRO A 62 -13.10 6.59 3.55
C PRO A 62 -12.46 6.51 2.17
N HIS A 63 -11.26 7.09 1.98
CA HIS A 63 -10.53 7.07 0.71
C HIS A 63 -9.76 5.77 0.45
N ALA A 64 -9.58 4.91 1.47
CA ALA A 64 -8.87 3.64 1.33
C ALA A 64 -9.79 2.55 0.73
N LYS A 65 -10.21 2.70 -0.53
CA LYS A 65 -11.04 1.71 -1.23
C LYS A 65 -10.24 0.50 -1.71
N CYS A 66 -8.96 0.70 -1.96
CA CYS A 66 -8.01 -0.36 -2.23
C CYS A 66 -6.82 -0.21 -1.29
N ILE A 67 -6.31 -1.33 -0.77
CA ILE A 67 -5.18 -1.37 0.15
C ILE A 67 -4.20 -2.43 -0.32
N PHE A 68 -2.95 -2.03 -0.51
CA PHE A 68 -1.82 -2.93 -0.63
C PHE A 68 -0.96 -2.82 0.62
N HIS A 69 -0.60 -3.98 1.17
CA HIS A 69 0.39 -4.10 2.22
C HIS A 69 1.49 -5.04 1.76
N ALA A 70 2.73 -4.61 1.88
CA ALA A 70 3.87 -5.41 1.44
C ALA A 70 5.10 -5.17 2.33
N HIS A 71 5.90 -6.23 2.46
CA HIS A 71 7.24 -6.17 3.04
C HIS A 71 8.26 -6.13 1.90
N SER A 72 8.11 -5.18 0.99
CA SER A 72 9.01 -5.02 -0.14
C SER A 72 10.39 -4.54 0.33
N LYS A 73 11.43 -4.89 -0.41
CA LYS A 73 12.83 -4.80 0.04
C LYS A 73 13.21 -3.40 0.53
N TYR A 74 12.97 -2.40 -0.28
CA TYR A 74 13.44 -1.04 0.03
C TYR A 74 12.49 -0.28 0.96
N ALA A 75 11.18 -0.46 0.82
CA ALA A 75 10.24 0.11 1.78
C ALA A 75 10.45 -0.47 3.18
N THR A 76 10.67 -1.77 3.29
CA THR A 76 10.98 -2.41 4.58
C THR A 76 12.33 -1.91 5.11
N ALA A 77 13.38 -1.84 4.29
CA ALA A 77 14.67 -1.30 4.71
C ALA A 77 14.55 0.15 5.20
N LEU A 78 13.79 0.99 4.48
CA LEU A 78 13.50 2.37 4.91
C LEU A 78 12.80 2.40 6.27
N SER A 79 11.81 1.51 6.48
CA SER A 79 11.03 1.45 7.73
C SER A 79 11.86 1.10 8.97
N THR A 80 13.06 0.53 8.80
CA THR A 80 13.98 0.18 9.90
C THR A 80 14.87 1.34 10.34
N LEU A 81 14.87 2.45 9.62
CA LEU A 81 15.67 3.62 10.01
C LEU A 81 15.03 4.33 11.21
N LYS A 82 15.86 4.97 12.04
CA LYS A 82 15.39 5.78 13.16
C LYS A 82 14.54 6.98 12.70
N ASP A 83 14.91 7.58 11.57
CA ASP A 83 14.11 8.55 10.83
C ASP A 83 13.80 7.96 9.45
N PRO A 84 12.64 7.32 9.27
CA PRO A 84 12.26 6.70 8.01
C PRO A 84 11.58 7.69 7.04
N THR A 85 11.67 8.99 7.30
CA THR A 85 11.08 10.01 6.45
C THR A 85 11.73 10.03 5.08
N LEU A 86 10.93 9.80 4.04
CA LEU A 86 11.37 9.88 2.66
C LEU A 86 11.55 11.36 2.26
N LYS A 87 12.81 11.79 2.14
CA LYS A 87 13.12 13.19 1.78
C LYS A 87 13.03 13.42 0.28
N PRO A 88 12.62 14.61 -0.18
CA PRO A 88 12.43 14.93 -1.61
C PRO A 88 13.79 15.14 -2.30
N ILE A 89 14.33 14.08 -2.88
CA ILE A 89 15.61 14.09 -3.58
C ILE A 89 15.50 13.83 -5.09
N ASP A 90 14.37 13.29 -5.52
CA ASP A 90 14.04 13.03 -6.92
C ASP A 90 12.53 13.11 -7.16
N GLN A 91 12.12 13.02 -8.42
CA GLN A 91 10.70 13.11 -8.78
C GLN A 91 9.85 12.03 -8.13
N ASN A 92 10.34 10.80 -7.99
CA ASN A 92 9.58 9.71 -7.37
C ASN A 92 9.40 9.94 -5.87
N THR A 93 10.43 10.41 -5.14
CA THR A 93 10.29 10.73 -3.71
C THR A 93 9.34 11.89 -3.48
N MET A 94 9.26 12.85 -4.42
CA MET A 94 8.33 13.98 -4.33
C MET A 94 6.86 13.59 -4.52
N ILE A 95 6.54 12.51 -5.23
CA ILE A 95 5.16 11.97 -5.30
C ILE A 95 4.59 11.74 -3.90
N PHE A 96 5.44 11.28 -2.97
CA PHE A 96 5.04 10.90 -1.61
C PHE A 96 5.23 12.02 -0.59
N TYR A 97 5.68 13.19 -1.00
CA TYR A 97 5.94 14.30 -0.10
C TYR A 97 4.68 14.72 0.65
N ASN A 98 4.73 14.75 1.99
CA ASN A 98 3.60 15.00 2.88
C ASN A 98 2.40 14.03 2.75
N ARG A 99 2.51 12.92 2.02
CA ARG A 99 1.42 11.97 1.75
C ARG A 99 1.57 10.64 2.48
N VAL A 100 2.65 10.47 3.21
CA VAL A 100 2.96 9.26 3.98
C VAL A 100 2.89 9.56 5.47
N SER A 101 2.14 8.78 6.22
CA SER A 101 2.25 8.73 7.68
C SER A 101 3.29 7.69 8.10
N ILE A 102 3.83 7.84 9.31
CA ILE A 102 4.76 6.88 9.89
C ILE A 102 4.10 6.32 11.15
N PHE A 103 3.92 5.01 11.19
CA PHE A 103 3.40 4.30 12.35
C PHE A 103 4.56 3.67 13.13
N ASN A 104 4.88 4.27 14.29
CA ASN A 104 6.01 3.87 15.13
C ASN A 104 5.65 2.92 16.28
N GLU A 105 4.38 2.54 16.40
CA GLU A 105 3.89 1.71 17.49
C GLU A 105 3.82 0.22 17.07
N PHE A 106 4.96 -0.33 16.57
CA PHE A 106 5.02 -1.74 16.25
C PHE A 106 4.86 -2.58 17.53
N GLY A 107 3.70 -3.23 17.65
CA GLY A 107 3.32 -3.99 18.86
C GLY A 107 3.13 -5.48 18.61
N GLY A 108 3.30 -5.94 17.36
CA GLY A 108 3.13 -7.34 17.01
C GLY A 108 2.57 -7.54 15.61
N LEU A 109 1.50 -8.34 15.49
CA LEU A 109 0.96 -8.77 14.19
C LEU A 109 -0.27 -7.97 13.72
N GLY A 110 -0.58 -6.81 14.31
CA GLY A 110 -1.67 -5.95 13.84
C GLY A 110 -3.08 -6.42 14.26
N PHE A 111 -3.21 -7.12 15.38
CA PHE A 111 -4.52 -7.53 15.88
C PHE A 111 -5.26 -6.36 16.54
N GLU A 112 -6.58 -6.40 16.44
CA GLU A 112 -7.60 -5.51 17.03
C GLU A 112 -7.17 -4.09 17.39
N GLU A 113 -6.61 -3.85 18.58
CA GLU A 113 -6.22 -2.51 19.03
C GLU A 113 -5.16 -1.86 18.13
N GLU A 114 -4.20 -2.63 17.65
CA GLU A 114 -3.15 -2.14 16.78
C GLU A 114 -3.71 -1.72 15.41
N SER A 115 -4.66 -2.47 14.85
CA SER A 115 -5.32 -2.10 13.59
C SER A 115 -6.10 -0.77 13.69
N ILE A 116 -6.70 -0.50 14.85
CA ILE A 116 -7.38 0.78 15.13
C ILE A 116 -6.37 1.93 15.19
N LYS A 117 -5.23 1.73 15.87
CA LYS A 117 -4.14 2.71 15.92
C LYS A 117 -3.56 2.98 14.55
N MET A 118 -3.37 1.94 13.72
CA MET A 118 -2.92 2.06 12.33
C MET A 118 -3.90 2.92 11.50
N ALA A 119 -5.21 2.64 11.56
CA ALA A 119 -6.21 3.42 10.85
C ALA A 119 -6.22 4.89 11.28
N ASN A 120 -6.08 5.16 12.59
CA ASN A 120 -5.98 6.51 13.13
C ASN A 120 -4.69 7.23 12.67
N ALA A 121 -3.56 6.51 12.65
CA ALA A 121 -2.27 7.04 12.20
C ALA A 121 -2.25 7.33 10.69
N LEU A 122 -2.93 6.51 9.89
CA LEU A 122 -3.14 6.78 8.47
C LEU A 122 -3.94 8.08 8.29
N GLY A 123 -5.07 8.22 9.01
CA GLY A 123 -5.88 9.44 9.03
C GLY A 123 -6.28 9.88 7.62
N ASN A 124 -5.88 11.09 7.24
CA ASN A 124 -6.13 11.65 5.91
C ASN A 124 -4.95 11.47 4.93
N LYS A 125 -3.90 10.75 5.34
CA LYS A 125 -2.78 10.43 4.45
C LYS A 125 -3.14 9.27 3.53
N GLN A 126 -2.48 9.22 2.38
CA GLN A 126 -2.74 8.19 1.37
C GLN A 126 -1.94 6.91 1.62
N HIS A 127 -0.80 7.01 2.31
CA HIS A 127 0.08 5.87 2.53
C HIS A 127 0.61 5.90 3.96
N MET A 128 1.06 4.75 4.45
CA MET A 128 1.63 4.63 5.79
C MET A 128 2.81 3.67 5.79
N LEU A 129 3.96 4.17 6.23
CA LEU A 129 5.12 3.35 6.50
C LEU A 129 5.04 2.82 7.93
N LEU A 130 5.11 1.50 8.07
CA LEU A 130 5.07 0.81 9.36
C LEU A 130 6.51 0.56 9.83
N SER A 131 6.92 1.19 10.93
CA SER A 131 8.28 1.04 11.47
C SER A 131 8.61 -0.43 11.72
N ASN A 132 9.80 -0.86 11.27
CA ASN A 132 10.29 -2.24 11.37
C ASN A 132 9.39 -3.30 10.69
N HIS A 133 8.52 -2.93 9.73
CA HIS A 133 7.53 -3.84 9.19
C HIS A 133 7.44 -3.74 7.66
N GLY A 134 6.99 -2.62 7.13
CA GLY A 134 6.76 -2.47 5.69
C GLY A 134 5.91 -1.26 5.36
N ILE A 135 5.18 -1.34 4.25
CA ILE A 135 4.39 -0.25 3.70
C ILE A 135 2.91 -0.64 3.53
N ILE A 136 2.02 0.29 3.80
CA ILE A 136 0.62 0.26 3.35
C ILE A 136 0.44 1.39 2.34
N THR A 137 -0.05 1.06 1.14
CA THR A 137 -0.51 2.05 0.16
C THR A 137 -2.00 1.91 -0.05
N THR A 138 -2.69 3.03 -0.23
CA THR A 138 -4.12 3.07 -0.48
C THR A 138 -4.43 3.79 -1.79
N GLY A 139 -5.63 3.56 -2.32
CA GLY A 139 -6.17 4.26 -3.48
C GLY A 139 -7.68 4.12 -3.54
N GLU A 140 -8.33 4.98 -4.30
CA GLU A 140 -9.75 4.84 -4.67
C GLU A 140 -9.96 3.64 -5.61
N THR A 141 -8.91 3.26 -6.36
CA THR A 141 -8.89 2.16 -7.30
C THR A 141 -7.73 1.21 -7.05
N VAL A 142 -7.83 -0.01 -7.59
CA VAL A 142 -6.72 -0.99 -7.58
C VAL A 142 -5.50 -0.43 -8.31
N ALA A 143 -5.73 0.31 -9.39
CA ALA A 143 -4.66 0.92 -10.18
C ALA A 143 -3.86 1.93 -9.36
N GLU A 144 -4.54 2.81 -8.62
CA GLU A 144 -3.88 3.81 -7.75
C GLU A 144 -3.07 3.15 -6.64
N GLY A 145 -3.68 2.21 -5.89
CA GLY A 145 -2.99 1.51 -4.80
C GLY A 145 -1.75 0.74 -5.29
N PHE A 146 -1.87 0.04 -6.43
CA PHE A 146 -0.76 -0.67 -7.06
C PHE A 146 0.35 0.28 -7.52
N ASN A 147 -0.03 1.33 -8.26
CA ASN A 147 0.91 2.32 -8.76
C ASN A 147 1.68 3.00 -7.62
N ALA A 148 0.99 3.32 -6.52
CA ALA A 148 1.61 3.87 -5.34
C ALA A 148 2.63 2.91 -4.71
N LEU A 149 2.30 1.61 -4.58
CA LEU A 149 3.23 0.61 -4.05
C LEU A 149 4.48 0.49 -4.93
N TYR A 150 4.30 0.42 -6.25
CA TYR A 150 5.39 0.32 -7.21
C TYR A 150 6.35 1.52 -7.11
N TYR A 151 5.80 2.74 -7.15
CA TYR A 151 6.63 3.94 -7.12
C TYR A 151 7.20 4.24 -5.73
N PHE A 152 6.52 3.84 -4.65
CA PHE A 152 7.10 3.97 -3.30
C PHE A 152 8.34 3.10 -3.16
N GLU A 153 8.29 1.85 -3.66
CA GLU A 153 9.46 0.98 -3.66
C GLU A 153 10.62 1.58 -4.46
N LYS A 154 10.35 2.16 -5.64
CA LYS A 154 11.36 2.86 -6.45
C LYS A 154 11.92 4.11 -5.77
N ALA A 155 11.08 4.89 -5.12
CA ALA A 155 11.50 6.06 -4.34
C ALA A 155 12.40 5.65 -3.16
N ALA A 156 12.01 4.61 -2.42
CA ALA A 156 12.80 4.07 -1.32
C ALA A 156 14.15 3.50 -1.80
N GLU A 157 14.17 2.79 -2.95
CA GLU A 157 15.38 2.29 -3.58
C GLU A 157 16.37 3.43 -3.88
N THR A 158 15.89 4.47 -4.57
CA THR A 158 16.70 5.65 -4.92
C THR A 158 17.23 6.34 -3.66
N TYR A 159 16.34 6.58 -2.69
CA TYR A 159 16.71 7.27 -1.45
C TYR A 159 17.76 6.51 -0.65
N LEU A 160 17.56 5.22 -0.41
CA LEU A 160 18.52 4.39 0.34
C LEU A 160 19.85 4.21 -0.41
N THR A 161 19.80 4.11 -1.75
CA THR A 161 21.01 4.07 -2.56
C THR A 161 21.82 5.36 -2.44
N ALA A 162 21.15 6.53 -2.50
CA ALA A 162 21.80 7.81 -2.32
C ALA A 162 22.39 7.95 -0.90
N LEU A 163 21.65 7.54 0.15
CA LEU A 163 22.14 7.52 1.52
C LEU A 163 23.39 6.64 1.71
N SER A 164 23.46 5.49 1.01
CA SER A 164 24.59 4.56 1.13
C SER A 164 25.92 5.12 0.64
N THR A 165 25.88 6.19 -0.14
CA THR A 165 27.10 6.90 -0.62
C THR A 165 27.81 7.68 0.46
N ASN A 166 27.15 7.95 1.60
CA ASN A 166 27.61 8.87 2.65
C ASN A 166 27.95 10.27 2.16
N LYS A 167 27.39 10.68 1.01
CA LYS A 167 27.48 12.06 0.49
C LYS A 167 26.28 12.85 0.94
N GLU A 168 26.43 14.17 1.01
CA GLU A 168 25.31 15.07 1.27
C GLU A 168 24.25 14.97 0.17
N LEU A 169 22.98 14.87 0.57
CA LEU A 169 21.86 14.79 -0.36
C LEU A 169 21.46 16.17 -0.84
N ASN A 170 21.23 16.31 -2.15
CA ASN A 170 20.61 17.50 -2.72
C ASN A 170 19.10 17.45 -2.48
N ILE A 171 18.65 18.01 -1.36
CA ILE A 171 17.24 18.02 -0.97
C ILE A 171 16.54 19.21 -1.65
N VAL A 172 15.43 18.91 -2.32
CA VAL A 172 14.59 19.91 -2.99
C VAL A 172 13.82 20.72 -1.93
N SER A 173 13.57 22.02 -2.21
CA SER A 173 12.80 22.86 -1.29
C SER A 173 11.38 22.36 -1.06
N HIS A 174 10.80 22.70 0.11
CA HIS A 174 9.41 22.36 0.44
C HIS A 174 8.43 22.79 -0.66
N GLU A 175 8.57 24.02 -1.14
CA GLU A 175 7.68 24.58 -2.18
C GLU A 175 7.71 23.75 -3.47
N VAL A 176 8.89 23.40 -3.95
CA VAL A 176 9.03 22.57 -5.18
C VAL A 176 8.54 21.15 -4.96
N ALA A 177 8.83 20.57 -3.79
CA ALA A 177 8.39 19.21 -3.47
C ALA A 177 6.86 19.11 -3.39
N GLU A 178 6.20 20.05 -2.70
CA GLU A 178 4.73 20.07 -2.59
C GLU A 178 4.07 20.32 -3.95
N LYS A 179 4.59 21.31 -4.72
CA LYS A 179 4.11 21.57 -6.06
C LYS A 179 4.20 20.34 -6.96
N THR A 180 5.33 19.63 -6.95
CA THR A 180 5.52 18.40 -7.76
C THR A 180 4.54 17.31 -7.35
N ALA A 181 4.32 17.14 -6.05
CA ALA A 181 3.36 16.17 -5.54
C ALA A 181 1.91 16.50 -5.97
N GLU A 182 1.52 17.77 -5.92
CA GLU A 182 0.20 18.25 -6.36
C GLU A 182 0.02 18.11 -7.87
N GLU A 183 0.99 18.51 -8.66
CA GLU A 183 0.95 18.36 -10.13
C GLU A 183 0.87 16.89 -10.55
N THR A 184 1.55 16.01 -9.83
CA THR A 184 1.47 14.56 -10.07
C THR A 184 0.09 14.00 -9.72
N ALA A 185 -0.47 14.41 -8.58
CA ALA A 185 -1.80 13.97 -8.15
C ALA A 185 -2.92 14.46 -9.07
N ASN A 186 -2.74 15.64 -9.70
CA ASN A 186 -3.72 16.27 -10.60
C ASN A 186 -3.33 16.14 -12.08
N TYR A 187 -2.49 15.15 -12.42
CA TYR A 187 -2.06 14.99 -13.81
C TYR A 187 -3.26 14.70 -14.74
N PRO A 188 -3.32 15.30 -15.95
CA PRO A 188 -4.52 15.30 -16.78
C PRO A 188 -4.94 13.94 -17.36
N ILE A 189 -4.10 12.92 -17.21
CA ILE A 189 -4.42 11.54 -17.59
C ILE A 189 -4.18 10.60 -16.41
N ASP A 190 -4.96 9.54 -16.32
CA ASP A 190 -4.85 8.52 -15.28
C ASP A 190 -3.65 7.61 -15.55
N LEU A 191 -2.48 8.06 -15.06
CA LEU A 191 -1.21 7.33 -15.19
C LEU A 191 -1.24 5.99 -14.45
N ALA A 192 -1.94 5.92 -13.33
CA ALA A 192 -2.06 4.70 -12.54
C ALA A 192 -2.83 3.62 -13.32
N LYS A 193 -3.95 4.02 -13.93
CA LYS A 193 -4.72 3.11 -14.80
C LYS A 193 -3.91 2.66 -16.00
N LEU A 194 -3.24 3.57 -16.68
CA LEU A 194 -2.39 3.22 -17.84
C LEU A 194 -1.29 2.24 -17.44
N HIS A 195 -0.63 2.44 -16.30
CA HIS A 195 0.39 1.54 -15.79
C HIS A 195 -0.17 0.14 -15.54
N LEU A 196 -1.29 0.04 -14.78
CA LEU A 196 -1.91 -1.25 -14.51
C LEU A 196 -2.40 -1.95 -15.80
N ASP A 197 -2.94 -1.20 -16.74
CA ASP A 197 -3.41 -1.76 -18.02
C ASP A 197 -2.23 -2.37 -18.81
N GLN A 198 -1.04 -1.74 -18.81
CA GLN A 198 0.15 -2.30 -19.44
C GLN A 198 0.63 -3.58 -18.73
N ILE A 199 0.60 -3.61 -17.39
CA ILE A 199 0.92 -4.83 -16.62
C ILE A 199 -0.06 -5.95 -16.96
N LYS A 200 -1.36 -5.65 -17.08
CA LYS A 200 -2.36 -6.64 -17.51
C LYS A 200 -2.07 -7.22 -18.90
N LEU A 201 -1.63 -6.39 -19.85
CA LEU A 201 -1.25 -6.89 -21.18
C LEU A 201 -0.05 -7.84 -21.13
N ILE A 202 0.89 -7.62 -20.21
CA ILE A 202 2.01 -8.54 -19.97
C ILE A 202 1.48 -9.86 -19.38
N LEU A 203 0.67 -9.79 -18.33
CA LEU A 203 0.08 -10.96 -17.68
C LEU A 203 -0.82 -11.75 -18.63
N ASP A 204 -1.60 -11.07 -19.47
CA ASP A 204 -2.46 -11.70 -20.48
C ASP A 204 -1.67 -12.58 -21.48
N LYS A 205 -0.42 -12.22 -21.70
CA LYS A 205 0.49 -12.95 -22.59
C LYS A 205 1.29 -14.05 -21.85
N GLU A 206 1.76 -13.75 -20.64
CA GLU A 206 2.70 -14.58 -19.92
C GLU A 206 2.02 -15.53 -18.92
N GLU A 207 0.95 -15.09 -18.28
CA GLU A 207 0.26 -15.82 -17.18
C GLU A 207 -1.27 -15.66 -17.30
N PRO A 208 -1.92 -16.02 -18.42
CA PRO A 208 -3.33 -15.74 -18.68
C PRO A 208 -4.29 -16.36 -17.66
N GLU A 209 -3.84 -17.38 -16.91
CA GLU A 209 -4.64 -18.06 -15.88
C GLU A 209 -4.99 -17.18 -14.67
N TYR A 210 -4.35 -16.04 -14.48
CA TYR A 210 -4.67 -15.13 -13.38
C TYR A 210 -6.14 -14.67 -13.40
N LYS A 211 -6.79 -14.73 -14.55
CA LYS A 211 -8.22 -14.36 -14.74
C LYS A 211 -9.22 -15.41 -14.26
N ASN A 212 -8.77 -16.65 -14.03
CA ASN A 212 -9.65 -17.79 -13.71
C ASN A 212 -10.21 -17.70 -12.29
#